data_d8400a7052f106696b16f1a0bfd7108f
#
_entry.id   d8400a7052f106696b16f1a0bfd7108f
#
_cell.length_a   1.000
_cell.length_b   1.000
_cell.length_c   1.000
_cell.angle_alpha   90.00
_cell.angle_beta   90.00
_cell.angle_gamma   90.00
#
_symmetry.space_group_name_H-M   'P 1'
#
loop_
_entity.id
_entity.type
_entity.pdbx_description
1 polymer ?
#
loop_
_entity_poly.entity_id
_entity_poly.type
_entity_poly.pdbx_seq_one_letter_code
_entity_poly.pdbx_strand_id
1 'polypeptide(L)'
;MNSDRHRASIDVDDLSFAYNGTQVLHDVTFHLASGEMVAIIGPNGAGKTTLMACVNGILREHTGRICIGNADLRFMKAREVARHIAVVPQEFQVPFAYRVREVVALGRSPYLGRFGTLHESDERAIDRALAVTDVEELQGREYNALSGGERQRVVIALALAQDPRVLLLDEPTVHLDLSHRIDLLRLVAKINAGRGVTVLAAMHDIDLVAGFFPRVIVLGNGRVVADGPAGDVITSSMLQRVFDVEAQVIEDPDTGLSRVFPKLDPPAERV
;
A
#
# COMPACT_ATOMS: atom_id res chain seq x y z
N MET A 1 -0.59 25.73 7.93
CA MET A 1 0.82 25.54 8.27
C MET A 1 0.95 24.32 9.20
N ASN A 2 1.01 23.11 8.69
CA ASN A 2 1.40 21.88 9.44
C ASN A 2 1.66 20.69 8.49
N SER A 3 2.10 20.94 7.24
CA SER A 3 2.29 19.90 6.20
C SER A 3 3.48 18.97 6.47
N ASP A 4 4.44 19.35 7.29
CA ASP A 4 5.67 18.57 7.49
C ASP A 4 5.52 17.42 8.51
N ARG A 5 4.45 17.39 9.31
CA ARG A 5 4.27 16.36 10.34
C ARG A 5 3.93 14.98 9.77
N HIS A 6 3.33 14.93 8.56
CA HIS A 6 2.85 13.69 7.94
C HIS A 6 3.73 13.19 6.80
N ARG A 7 4.93 13.73 6.64
CA ARG A 7 5.85 13.36 5.56
C ARG A 7 7.05 12.62 6.09
N ALA A 8 7.40 11.50 5.47
CA ALA A 8 8.68 10.82 5.67
C ALA A 8 9.09 10.12 4.37
N SER A 9 10.39 10.16 4.05
CA SER A 9 10.96 9.30 3.02
C SER A 9 11.04 7.85 3.49
N ILE A 10 11.16 6.93 2.55
CA ILE A 10 11.54 5.54 2.79
C ILE A 10 12.85 5.31 2.03
N ASP A 11 13.88 4.88 2.74
CA ASP A 11 15.14 4.48 2.14
C ASP A 11 15.36 3.00 2.42
N VAL A 12 15.53 2.20 1.37
CA VAL A 12 15.84 0.78 1.43
C VAL A 12 17.16 0.56 0.72
N ASP A 13 18.17 0.10 1.44
CA ASP A 13 19.55 -0.08 0.96
C ASP A 13 19.97 -1.55 1.10
N ASP A 14 20.25 -2.23 -0.02
CA ASP A 14 20.78 -3.60 -0.11
C ASP A 14 20.00 -4.63 0.74
N LEU A 15 18.68 -4.47 0.79
CA LEU A 15 17.80 -5.32 1.57
C LEU A 15 17.77 -6.74 1.02
N SER A 16 18.18 -7.70 1.83
CA SER A 16 18.02 -9.13 1.53
C SER A 16 17.33 -9.84 2.70
N PHE A 17 16.44 -10.78 2.37
CA PHE A 17 15.68 -11.53 3.36
C PHE A 17 15.46 -12.99 2.94
N ALA A 18 15.51 -13.92 3.91
CA ALA A 18 15.27 -15.33 3.70
C ALA A 18 14.30 -15.92 4.73
N TYR A 19 13.39 -16.81 4.29
CA TYR A 19 12.61 -17.67 5.17
C TYR A 19 13.28 -19.03 5.29
N ASN A 20 13.64 -19.45 6.49
CA ASN A 20 14.22 -20.77 6.74
C ASN A 20 15.38 -21.13 5.77
N GLY A 21 16.24 -20.16 5.46
CA GLY A 21 17.37 -20.35 4.54
C GLY A 21 17.02 -20.19 3.05
N THR A 22 15.75 -20.10 2.68
CA THR A 22 15.33 -19.79 1.31
C THR A 22 15.26 -18.30 1.11
N GLN A 23 16.14 -17.75 0.30
CA GLN A 23 16.19 -16.31 0.04
C GLN A 23 15.02 -15.88 -0.86
N VAL A 24 14.33 -14.81 -0.45
CA VAL A 24 13.15 -14.26 -1.12
C VAL A 24 13.42 -12.84 -1.65
N LEU A 25 14.21 -12.04 -0.92
CA LEU A 25 14.64 -10.72 -1.38
C LEU A 25 16.16 -10.73 -1.54
N HIS A 26 16.63 -10.09 -2.60
CA HIS A 26 18.03 -10.07 -3.00
C HIS A 26 18.47 -8.64 -3.32
N ASP A 27 19.23 -8.01 -2.43
CA ASP A 27 19.87 -6.71 -2.63
C ASP A 27 18.89 -5.63 -3.18
N VAL A 28 17.69 -5.59 -2.59
CA VAL A 28 16.64 -4.64 -2.97
C VAL A 28 17.04 -3.25 -2.50
N THR A 29 17.15 -2.31 -3.42
CA THR A 29 17.48 -0.91 -3.15
C THR A 29 16.52 0.00 -3.88
N PHE A 30 15.89 0.93 -3.14
CA PHE A 30 15.07 2.03 -3.69
C PHE A 30 14.90 3.13 -2.65
N HIS A 31 14.53 4.31 -3.13
CA HIS A 31 14.21 5.47 -2.31
C HIS A 31 12.84 6.02 -2.68
N LEU A 32 11.98 6.28 -1.70
CA LEU A 32 10.75 7.04 -1.86
C LEU A 32 10.90 8.42 -1.22
N ALA A 33 10.64 9.46 -1.99
CA ALA A 33 10.61 10.81 -1.45
C ALA A 33 9.40 11.02 -0.53
N SER A 34 9.52 11.96 0.39
CA SER A 34 8.42 12.35 1.28
C SER A 34 7.18 12.82 0.50
N GLY A 35 6.05 12.18 0.74
CA GLY A 35 4.79 12.48 0.06
C GLY A 35 4.65 11.88 -1.33
N GLU A 36 5.58 11.05 -1.75
CA GLU A 36 5.50 10.31 -3.01
C GLU A 36 4.47 9.19 -2.96
N MET A 37 3.84 8.90 -4.09
CA MET A 37 2.90 7.79 -4.25
C MET A 37 3.46 6.81 -5.29
N VAL A 38 3.84 5.61 -4.84
CA VAL A 38 4.56 4.61 -5.64
C VAL A 38 3.85 3.26 -5.57
N ALA A 39 3.72 2.60 -6.71
CA ALA A 39 3.28 1.21 -6.77
C ALA A 39 4.46 0.24 -6.87
N ILE A 40 4.37 -0.89 -6.19
CA ILE A 40 5.21 -2.07 -6.43
C ILE A 40 4.37 -3.06 -7.23
N ILE A 41 4.85 -3.45 -8.40
CA ILE A 41 4.26 -4.52 -9.22
C ILE A 41 5.25 -5.67 -9.38
N GLY A 42 4.74 -6.82 -9.73
CA GLY A 42 5.54 -8.03 -9.97
C GLY A 42 4.66 -9.28 -9.94
N PRO A 43 5.11 -10.39 -10.49
CA PRO A 43 4.36 -11.65 -10.47
C PRO A 43 4.12 -12.16 -9.04
N ASN A 44 3.26 -13.17 -8.92
CA ASN A 44 3.08 -13.86 -7.64
C ASN A 44 4.41 -14.52 -7.22
N GLY A 45 4.74 -14.40 -5.94
CA GLY A 45 6.02 -14.90 -5.43
C GLY A 45 7.23 -14.01 -5.68
N ALA A 46 7.08 -12.83 -6.32
CA ALA A 46 8.19 -11.89 -6.53
C ALA A 46 8.75 -11.27 -5.24
N GLY A 47 8.07 -11.44 -4.09
CA GLY A 47 8.52 -10.93 -2.79
C GLY A 47 7.85 -9.62 -2.35
N LYS A 48 6.79 -9.16 -3.02
CA LYS A 48 6.10 -7.88 -2.69
C LYS A 48 5.65 -7.81 -1.23
N THR A 49 4.86 -8.79 -0.77
CA THR A 49 4.39 -8.86 0.63
C THR A 49 5.54 -8.99 1.63
N THR A 50 6.58 -9.75 1.28
CA THR A 50 7.81 -9.87 2.11
C THR A 50 8.51 -8.51 2.23
N LEU A 51 8.66 -7.79 1.12
CA LEU A 51 9.24 -6.44 1.12
C LEU A 51 8.41 -5.48 1.98
N MET A 52 7.07 -5.50 1.84
CA MET A 52 6.18 -4.70 2.67
C MET A 52 6.31 -5.04 4.16
N ALA A 53 6.47 -6.33 4.49
CA ALA A 53 6.66 -6.80 5.86
C ALA A 53 8.04 -6.42 6.45
N CYS A 54 9.08 -6.30 5.63
CA CYS A 54 10.37 -5.74 6.05
C CYS A 54 10.24 -4.23 6.30
N VAL A 55 9.64 -3.49 5.36
CA VAL A 55 9.48 -2.02 5.45
C VAL A 55 8.62 -1.60 6.65
N ASN A 56 7.61 -2.38 7.03
CA ASN A 56 6.80 -2.08 8.22
C ASN A 56 7.42 -2.59 9.54
N GLY A 57 8.58 -3.24 9.48
CA GLY A 57 9.32 -3.71 10.64
C GLY A 57 8.71 -4.95 11.33
N ILE A 58 7.86 -5.71 10.65
CA ILE A 58 7.40 -7.04 11.10
C ILE A 58 8.53 -8.05 10.92
N LEU A 59 9.15 -8.10 9.73
CA LEU A 59 10.29 -8.95 9.43
C LEU A 59 11.58 -8.15 9.67
N ARG A 60 12.25 -8.43 10.78
CA ARG A 60 13.46 -7.69 11.22
C ARG A 60 14.77 -8.42 10.97
N GLU A 61 14.73 -9.72 10.72
CA GLU A 61 15.90 -10.56 10.49
C GLU A 61 16.37 -10.48 9.03
N HIS A 62 16.58 -9.26 8.54
CA HIS A 62 17.08 -8.98 7.19
C HIS A 62 18.49 -8.39 7.24
N THR A 63 19.23 -8.51 6.13
CA THR A 63 20.44 -7.72 5.88
C THR A 63 20.09 -6.42 5.16
N GLY A 64 21.07 -5.52 5.03
CA GLY A 64 20.83 -4.20 4.47
C GLY A 64 20.23 -3.23 5.49
N ARG A 65 19.66 -2.13 5.02
CA ARG A 65 19.15 -1.05 5.86
C ARG A 65 17.80 -0.55 5.37
N ILE A 66 16.91 -0.23 6.31
CA ILE A 66 15.64 0.45 6.03
C ILE A 66 15.53 1.65 6.95
N CYS A 67 15.33 2.85 6.37
CA CYS A 67 15.10 4.07 7.13
C CYS A 67 13.73 4.68 6.80
N ILE A 68 13.10 5.28 7.80
CA ILE A 68 11.92 6.11 7.67
C ILE A 68 12.29 7.52 8.07
N GLY A 69 12.38 8.42 7.07
CA GLY A 69 13.07 9.68 7.25
C GLY A 69 14.52 9.44 7.68
N ASN A 70 14.92 10.02 8.80
CA ASN A 70 16.30 9.86 9.34
C ASN A 70 16.45 8.69 10.33
N ALA A 71 15.40 7.90 10.58
CA ALA A 71 15.40 6.86 11.59
C ALA A 71 15.56 5.46 10.97
N ASP A 72 16.62 4.76 11.36
CA ASP A 72 16.83 3.36 10.96
C ASP A 72 15.90 2.45 11.76
N LEU A 73 15.12 1.62 11.05
CA LEU A 73 14.12 0.70 11.61
C LEU A 73 14.70 -0.29 12.61
N ARG A 74 15.98 -0.67 12.49
CA ARG A 74 16.64 -1.60 13.42
C ARG A 74 16.66 -1.09 14.86
N PHE A 75 16.72 0.23 15.03
CA PHE A 75 16.80 0.88 16.35
C PHE A 75 15.45 1.35 16.87
N MET A 76 14.39 1.24 16.08
CA MET A 76 13.03 1.63 16.46
C MET A 76 12.29 0.47 17.15
N LYS A 77 11.60 0.76 18.26
CA LYS A 77 10.64 -0.18 18.85
C LYS A 77 9.41 -0.33 17.95
N ALA A 78 8.74 -1.49 17.99
CA ALA A 78 7.54 -1.74 17.20
C ALA A 78 6.47 -0.62 17.35
N ARG A 79 6.32 -0.09 18.55
CA ARG A 79 5.40 1.01 18.85
C ARG A 79 5.81 2.34 18.18
N GLU A 80 7.09 2.57 18.02
CA GLU A 80 7.61 3.77 17.33
C GLU A 80 7.41 3.63 15.83
N VAL A 81 7.72 2.46 15.25
CA VAL A 81 7.43 2.15 13.85
C VAL A 81 5.94 2.35 13.57
N ALA A 82 5.06 1.81 14.41
CA ALA A 82 3.62 1.94 14.30
C ALA A 82 3.11 3.39 14.43
N ARG A 83 3.88 4.34 14.90
CA ARG A 83 3.54 5.78 14.86
C ARG A 83 3.94 6.47 13.57
N HIS A 84 4.75 5.82 12.75
CA HIS A 84 5.21 6.36 11.48
C HIS A 84 4.57 5.67 10.29
N ILE A 85 4.35 4.37 10.39
CA ILE A 85 3.86 3.52 9.30
C ILE A 85 2.52 2.91 9.70
N ALA A 86 1.50 3.10 8.86
CA ALA A 86 0.27 2.32 8.92
C ALA A 86 0.20 1.37 7.73
N VAL A 87 -0.42 0.22 7.94
CA VAL A 87 -0.58 -0.82 6.92
C VAL A 87 -2.06 -1.08 6.70
N VAL A 88 -2.47 -1.08 5.44
CA VAL A 88 -3.74 -1.63 4.97
C VAL A 88 -3.42 -3.02 4.41
N PRO A 89 -3.73 -4.11 5.12
CA PRO A 89 -3.42 -5.45 4.67
C PRO A 89 -4.38 -5.90 3.56
N GLN A 90 -4.01 -6.94 2.84
CA GLN A 90 -4.84 -7.57 1.81
C GLN A 90 -6.16 -8.10 2.40
N GLU A 91 -6.10 -8.71 3.58
CA GLU A 91 -7.26 -9.18 4.32
C GLU A 91 -7.23 -8.61 5.74
N PHE A 92 -8.38 -8.08 6.16
CA PHE A 92 -8.59 -7.63 7.54
C PHE A 92 -9.87 -8.25 8.08
N GLN A 93 -9.73 -9.14 9.04
CA GLN A 93 -10.83 -9.84 9.66
C GLN A 93 -10.98 -9.43 11.12
N VAL A 94 -12.21 -9.22 11.53
CA VAL A 94 -12.56 -8.89 12.91
C VAL A 94 -13.40 -10.05 13.47
N PRO A 95 -12.87 -10.82 14.44
CA PRO A 95 -13.52 -12.05 14.90
C PRO A 95 -14.77 -11.83 15.77
N PHE A 96 -15.02 -10.57 16.18
CA PHE A 96 -16.13 -10.21 17.04
C PHE A 96 -17.02 -9.14 16.39
N ALA A 97 -18.21 -8.90 16.95
CA ALA A 97 -19.18 -7.90 16.49
C ALA A 97 -18.77 -6.47 16.91
N TYR A 98 -17.60 -6.01 16.45
CA TYR A 98 -17.15 -4.63 16.66
C TYR A 98 -17.93 -3.66 15.79
N ARG A 99 -18.25 -2.49 16.34
CA ARG A 99 -18.74 -1.36 15.56
C ARG A 99 -17.61 -0.70 14.77
N VAL A 100 -17.96 -0.05 13.67
CA VAL A 100 -16.99 0.66 12.81
C VAL A 100 -16.10 1.60 13.62
N ARG A 101 -16.68 2.42 14.55
CA ARG A 101 -15.90 3.32 15.40
C ARG A 101 -14.88 2.58 16.27
N GLU A 102 -15.25 1.43 16.80
CA GLU A 102 -14.37 0.61 17.63
C GLU A 102 -13.21 0.03 16.81
N VAL A 103 -13.49 -0.41 15.56
CA VAL A 103 -12.46 -0.86 14.63
C VAL A 103 -11.49 0.27 14.31
N VAL A 104 -11.98 1.47 13.99
CA VAL A 104 -11.12 2.63 13.69
C VAL A 104 -10.30 3.05 14.91
N ALA A 105 -10.86 2.92 16.12
CA ALA A 105 -10.16 3.22 17.37
C ALA A 105 -8.94 2.31 17.61
N LEU A 106 -8.90 1.09 17.05
CA LEU A 106 -7.72 0.21 17.11
C LEU A 106 -6.48 0.89 16.53
N GLY A 107 -6.65 1.80 15.56
CA GLY A 107 -5.55 2.60 15.01
C GLY A 107 -4.86 3.49 16.04
N ARG A 108 -5.48 3.75 17.19
CA ARG A 108 -4.87 4.54 18.28
C ARG A 108 -4.00 3.70 19.23
N SER A 109 -3.94 2.37 19.05
CA SER A 109 -3.16 1.45 19.90
C SER A 109 -1.70 1.91 20.13
N PRO A 110 -0.96 2.47 19.16
CA PRO A 110 0.41 2.97 19.38
C PRO A 110 0.51 4.17 20.32
N TYR A 111 -0.60 4.84 20.62
CA TYR A 111 -0.64 6.03 21.48
C TYR A 111 -1.18 5.74 22.88
N LEU A 112 -1.91 4.64 23.04
CA LEU A 112 -2.53 4.29 24.31
C LEU A 112 -1.49 4.02 25.40
N GLY A 113 -1.75 4.53 26.60
CA GLY A 113 -0.98 4.24 27.81
C GLY A 113 -1.20 2.82 28.32
N ARG A 114 -0.66 2.52 29.49
CA ARG A 114 -0.75 1.19 30.13
C ARG A 114 -2.18 0.73 30.42
N PHE A 115 -3.12 1.66 30.55
CA PHE A 115 -4.53 1.38 30.88
C PHE A 115 -5.45 1.44 29.65
N GLY A 116 -4.91 1.67 28.44
CA GLY A 116 -5.68 1.62 27.21
C GLY A 116 -6.78 2.70 27.06
N THR A 117 -6.73 3.78 27.85
CA THR A 117 -7.75 4.83 27.81
C THR A 117 -7.51 5.76 26.63
N LEU A 118 -8.54 6.01 25.83
CA LEU A 118 -8.56 7.03 24.80
C LEU A 118 -8.63 8.43 25.40
N HIS A 119 -7.83 9.33 24.90
CA HIS A 119 -7.85 10.75 25.24
C HIS A 119 -8.62 11.54 24.17
N GLU A 120 -8.98 12.78 24.46
CA GLU A 120 -9.69 13.65 23.52
C GLU A 120 -8.93 13.82 22.17
N SER A 121 -7.59 13.80 22.20
CA SER A 121 -6.77 13.82 20.99
C SER A 121 -6.94 12.58 20.13
N ASP A 122 -7.20 11.41 20.74
CA ASP A 122 -7.43 10.15 20.05
C ASP A 122 -8.83 10.14 19.43
N GLU A 123 -9.84 10.61 20.16
CA GLU A 123 -11.19 10.76 19.64
C GLU A 123 -11.22 11.68 18.42
N ARG A 124 -10.54 12.83 18.49
CA ARG A 124 -10.38 13.72 17.32
C ARG A 124 -9.66 13.07 16.14
N ALA A 125 -8.70 12.17 16.37
CA ALA A 125 -8.02 11.44 15.30
C ALA A 125 -8.97 10.42 14.65
N ILE A 126 -9.78 9.72 15.44
CA ILE A 126 -10.81 8.80 14.98
C ILE A 126 -11.85 9.54 14.13
N ASP A 127 -12.40 10.66 14.62
CA ASP A 127 -13.40 11.45 13.91
C ASP A 127 -12.86 11.94 12.56
N ARG A 128 -11.62 12.47 12.53
CA ARG A 128 -10.97 12.88 11.28
C ARG A 128 -10.75 11.73 10.31
N ALA A 129 -10.44 10.54 10.80
CA ALA A 129 -10.24 9.38 9.95
C ALA A 129 -11.57 8.92 9.32
N LEU A 130 -12.64 8.85 10.10
CA LEU A 130 -13.99 8.54 9.63
C LEU A 130 -14.45 9.53 8.54
N ALA A 131 -14.27 10.85 8.78
CA ALA A 131 -14.65 11.91 7.85
C ALA A 131 -13.87 11.82 6.52
N VAL A 132 -12.55 11.62 6.57
CA VAL A 132 -11.70 11.57 5.37
C VAL A 132 -12.05 10.37 4.47
N THR A 133 -12.52 9.28 5.07
CA THR A 133 -12.86 8.04 4.34
C THR A 133 -14.35 7.91 3.99
N ASP A 134 -15.16 8.94 4.31
CA ASP A 134 -16.60 8.99 4.07
C ASP A 134 -17.35 7.80 4.71
N VAL A 135 -17.03 7.46 5.97
CA VAL A 135 -17.67 6.37 6.74
C VAL A 135 -18.26 6.83 8.08
N GLU A 136 -18.42 8.11 8.31
CA GLU A 136 -18.97 8.68 9.54
C GLU A 136 -20.38 8.16 9.85
N GLU A 137 -21.23 8.05 8.84
CA GLU A 137 -22.61 7.55 9.00
C GLU A 137 -22.65 6.06 9.36
N LEU A 138 -21.56 5.32 9.07
CA LEU A 138 -21.45 3.90 9.35
C LEU A 138 -20.90 3.60 10.76
N GLN A 139 -20.45 4.61 11.52
CA GLN A 139 -19.69 4.42 12.76
C GLN A 139 -20.38 3.56 13.83
N GLY A 140 -21.72 3.56 13.85
CA GLY A 140 -22.52 2.75 14.77
C GLY A 140 -22.88 1.35 14.27
N ARG A 141 -22.61 1.03 12.98
CA ARG A 141 -22.90 -0.28 12.39
C ARG A 141 -21.84 -1.30 12.77
N GLU A 142 -22.21 -2.57 12.74
CA GLU A 142 -21.26 -3.67 12.88
C GLU A 142 -20.38 -3.78 11.63
N TYR A 143 -19.06 -3.90 11.83
CA TYR A 143 -18.08 -4.03 10.75
C TYR A 143 -18.39 -5.21 9.82
N ASN A 144 -18.76 -6.36 10.40
CA ASN A 144 -19.04 -7.57 9.63
C ASN A 144 -20.33 -7.49 8.80
N ALA A 145 -21.21 -6.51 9.08
CA ALA A 145 -22.43 -6.27 8.30
C ALA A 145 -22.23 -5.32 7.11
N LEU A 146 -21.02 -4.79 6.91
CA LEU A 146 -20.70 -3.88 5.82
C LEU A 146 -20.45 -4.62 4.50
N SER A 147 -20.67 -3.92 3.37
CA SER A 147 -20.21 -4.35 2.05
C SER A 147 -18.67 -4.37 1.96
N GLY A 148 -18.11 -5.06 0.94
CA GLY A 148 -16.66 -5.12 0.73
C GLY A 148 -16.00 -3.75 0.60
N GLY A 149 -16.60 -2.85 -0.18
CA GLY A 149 -16.11 -1.48 -0.36
C GLY A 149 -16.18 -0.64 0.90
N GLU A 150 -17.28 -0.73 1.67
CA GLU A 150 -17.40 -0.06 2.97
C GLU A 150 -16.37 -0.60 3.97
N ARG A 151 -16.15 -1.92 4.05
CA ARG A 151 -15.10 -2.50 4.90
C ARG A 151 -13.73 -1.97 4.56
N GLN A 152 -13.39 -1.89 3.28
CA GLN A 152 -12.08 -1.41 2.85
C GLN A 152 -11.86 0.06 3.21
N ARG A 153 -12.90 0.92 3.09
CA ARG A 153 -12.84 2.31 3.57
C ARG A 153 -12.63 2.39 5.09
N VAL A 154 -13.26 1.51 5.87
CA VAL A 154 -13.07 1.42 7.32
C VAL A 154 -11.65 0.99 7.68
N VAL A 155 -11.04 0.06 6.93
CA VAL A 155 -9.63 -0.35 7.14
C VAL A 155 -8.68 0.80 6.84
N ILE A 156 -8.95 1.60 5.79
CA ILE A 156 -8.20 2.83 5.55
C ILE A 156 -8.41 3.83 6.69
N ALA A 157 -9.65 3.99 7.21
CA ALA A 157 -9.91 4.86 8.36
C ALA A 157 -9.10 4.42 9.60
N LEU A 158 -9.04 3.11 9.88
CA LEU A 158 -8.20 2.56 10.94
C LEU A 158 -6.74 2.94 10.75
N ALA A 159 -6.20 2.75 9.54
CA ALA A 159 -4.83 3.13 9.21
C ALA A 159 -4.59 4.65 9.38
N LEU A 160 -5.54 5.49 8.95
CA LEU A 160 -5.46 6.94 9.09
C LEU A 160 -5.62 7.44 10.54
N ALA A 161 -6.40 6.73 11.37
CA ALA A 161 -6.53 7.05 12.79
C ALA A 161 -5.19 6.91 13.53
N GLN A 162 -4.28 6.09 13.02
CA GLN A 162 -2.90 5.97 13.51
C GLN A 162 -2.07 7.24 13.27
N ASP A 163 -2.54 8.18 12.43
CA ASP A 163 -1.88 9.44 12.06
C ASP A 163 -0.48 9.20 11.42
N PRO A 164 -0.38 8.32 10.40
CA PRO A 164 0.89 7.85 9.87
C PRO A 164 1.56 8.90 8.97
N ARG A 165 2.88 8.76 8.81
CA ARG A 165 3.68 9.47 7.79
C ARG A 165 3.80 8.67 6.50
N VAL A 166 3.71 7.35 6.61
CA VAL A 166 3.78 6.38 5.52
C VAL A 166 2.57 5.47 5.59
N LEU A 167 1.91 5.28 4.46
CA LEU A 167 0.81 4.35 4.29
C LEU A 167 1.26 3.23 3.35
N LEU A 168 1.31 2.02 3.87
CA LEU A 168 1.58 0.82 3.10
C LEU A 168 0.26 0.15 2.75
N LEU A 169 0.06 -0.18 1.48
CA LEU A 169 -1.14 -0.84 0.97
C LEU A 169 -0.74 -2.18 0.37
N ASP A 170 -1.15 -3.28 0.97
CA ASP A 170 -0.88 -4.62 0.43
C ASP A 170 -2.12 -5.13 -0.30
N GLU A 171 -2.10 -5.02 -1.64
CA GLU A 171 -3.16 -5.44 -2.55
C GLU A 171 -4.57 -4.92 -2.18
N PRO A 172 -4.74 -3.61 -1.93
CA PRO A 172 -5.95 -3.06 -1.31
C PRO A 172 -7.21 -3.18 -2.16
N THR A 173 -7.08 -3.52 -3.44
CA THR A 173 -8.17 -3.60 -4.43
C THR A 173 -8.66 -5.02 -4.70
N VAL A 174 -8.05 -6.02 -4.09
CA VAL A 174 -8.46 -7.42 -4.24
C VAL A 174 -9.86 -7.62 -3.66
N HIS A 175 -10.67 -8.45 -4.33
CA HIS A 175 -12.08 -8.73 -4.00
C HIS A 175 -13.06 -7.56 -4.13
N LEU A 176 -12.64 -6.42 -4.69
CA LEU A 176 -13.53 -5.30 -5.02
C LEU A 176 -13.94 -5.35 -6.50
N ASP A 177 -15.15 -4.93 -6.82
CA ASP A 177 -15.55 -4.65 -8.19
C ASP A 177 -14.82 -3.40 -8.73
N LEU A 178 -14.89 -3.19 -10.04
CA LEU A 178 -14.15 -2.12 -10.71
C LEU A 178 -14.47 -0.73 -10.16
N SER A 179 -15.74 -0.44 -9.84
CA SER A 179 -16.13 0.87 -9.33
C SER A 179 -15.52 1.14 -7.97
N HIS A 180 -15.60 0.17 -7.07
CA HIS A 180 -15.01 0.28 -5.73
C HIS A 180 -13.48 0.33 -5.75
N ARG A 181 -12.80 -0.36 -6.70
CA ARG A 181 -11.33 -0.24 -6.89
C ARG A 181 -10.92 1.19 -7.25
N ILE A 182 -11.63 1.78 -8.22
CA ILE A 182 -11.37 3.16 -8.66
C ILE A 182 -11.61 4.15 -7.52
N ASP A 183 -12.73 4.02 -6.80
CA ASP A 183 -13.07 4.92 -5.70
C ASP A 183 -12.08 4.81 -4.55
N LEU A 184 -11.58 3.61 -4.27
CA LEU A 184 -10.53 3.38 -3.27
C LEU A 184 -9.23 4.08 -3.66
N LEU A 185 -8.78 3.92 -4.91
CA LEU A 185 -7.54 4.56 -5.37
C LEU A 185 -7.66 6.08 -5.45
N ARG A 186 -8.84 6.61 -5.80
CA ARG A 186 -9.14 8.05 -5.71
C ARG A 186 -9.05 8.54 -4.26
N LEU A 187 -9.58 7.79 -3.30
CA LEU A 187 -9.48 8.10 -1.88
C LEU A 187 -8.01 8.13 -1.44
N VAL A 188 -7.21 7.12 -1.81
CA VAL A 188 -5.77 7.07 -1.50
C VAL A 188 -5.03 8.27 -2.09
N ALA A 189 -5.28 8.60 -3.37
CA ALA A 189 -4.70 9.77 -4.02
C ALA A 189 -5.09 11.09 -3.33
N LYS A 190 -6.37 11.24 -2.92
CA LYS A 190 -6.87 12.39 -2.14
C LYS A 190 -6.15 12.50 -0.78
N ILE A 191 -5.93 11.36 -0.09
CA ILE A 191 -5.20 11.31 1.18
C ILE A 191 -3.74 11.74 0.98
N ASN A 192 -3.06 11.18 -0.02
CA ASN A 192 -1.68 11.53 -0.36
C ASN A 192 -1.56 13.02 -0.65
N ALA A 193 -2.36 13.57 -1.57
CA ALA A 193 -2.32 14.99 -1.96
C ALA A 193 -2.69 15.92 -0.79
N GLY A 194 -3.71 15.59 -0.01
CA GLY A 194 -4.25 16.46 1.04
C GLY A 194 -3.41 16.45 2.33
N ARG A 195 -2.81 15.31 2.69
CA ARG A 195 -2.02 15.16 3.91
C ARG A 195 -0.52 15.04 3.68
N GLY A 196 -0.09 14.81 2.45
CA GLY A 196 1.31 14.59 2.11
C GLY A 196 1.88 13.28 2.67
N VAL A 197 1.03 12.30 2.97
CA VAL A 197 1.44 10.96 3.42
C VAL A 197 2.15 10.25 2.28
N THR A 198 3.33 9.67 2.53
CA THR A 198 4.02 8.84 1.55
C THR A 198 3.27 7.52 1.39
N VAL A 199 3.00 7.11 0.15
CA VAL A 199 2.24 5.88 -0.14
C VAL A 199 3.11 4.89 -0.90
N LEU A 200 3.17 3.66 -0.40
CA LEU A 200 3.75 2.52 -1.10
C LEU A 200 2.69 1.41 -1.19
N ALA A 201 2.29 1.06 -2.40
CA ALA A 201 1.23 0.09 -2.65
C ALA A 201 1.73 -1.11 -3.44
N ALA A 202 1.58 -2.32 -2.91
CA ALA A 202 1.71 -3.55 -3.70
C ALA A 202 0.42 -3.73 -4.51
N MET A 203 0.57 -3.85 -5.84
CA MET A 203 -0.55 -3.89 -6.78
C MET A 203 -0.38 -5.02 -7.80
N HIS A 204 -1.52 -5.51 -8.33
CA HIS A 204 -1.56 -6.51 -9.40
C HIS A 204 -2.15 -5.97 -10.70
N ASP A 205 -3.07 -5.01 -10.62
CA ASP A 205 -3.78 -4.44 -11.77
C ASP A 205 -2.92 -3.35 -12.41
N ILE A 206 -2.27 -3.69 -13.53
CA ILE A 206 -1.29 -2.81 -14.18
C ILE A 206 -1.99 -1.58 -14.80
N ASP A 207 -3.21 -1.71 -15.31
CA ASP A 207 -3.96 -0.59 -15.87
C ASP A 207 -4.35 0.43 -14.79
N LEU A 208 -4.76 -0.06 -13.61
CA LEU A 208 -5.01 0.82 -12.46
C LEU A 208 -3.73 1.48 -11.96
N VAL A 209 -2.61 0.74 -11.97
CA VAL A 209 -1.30 1.31 -11.60
C VAL A 209 -0.92 2.43 -12.54
N ALA A 210 -1.00 2.22 -13.87
CA ALA A 210 -0.71 3.25 -14.86
C ALA A 210 -1.59 4.50 -14.71
N GLY A 211 -2.85 4.31 -14.24
CA GLY A 211 -3.82 5.40 -14.08
C GLY A 211 -3.68 6.21 -12.79
N PHE A 212 -3.12 5.63 -11.72
CA PHE A 212 -3.15 6.24 -10.40
C PHE A 212 -1.77 6.52 -9.79
N PHE A 213 -0.72 5.80 -10.22
CA PHE A 213 0.61 5.92 -9.62
C PHE A 213 1.61 6.57 -10.57
N PRO A 214 2.17 7.72 -10.19
CA PRO A 214 3.17 8.42 -11.02
C PRO A 214 4.44 7.61 -11.24
N ARG A 215 4.81 6.77 -10.26
CA ARG A 215 6.04 5.96 -10.28
C ARG A 215 5.75 4.51 -9.92
N VAL A 216 6.49 3.62 -10.55
CA VAL A 216 6.35 2.17 -10.39
C VAL A 216 7.72 1.55 -10.15
N ILE A 217 7.77 0.67 -9.15
CA ILE A 217 8.89 -0.23 -8.89
C ILE A 217 8.44 -1.63 -9.33
N VAL A 218 9.20 -2.26 -10.21
CA VAL A 218 8.94 -3.63 -10.66
C VAL A 218 9.84 -4.59 -9.89
N LEU A 219 9.22 -5.51 -9.18
CA LEU A 219 9.92 -6.57 -8.46
C LEU A 219 9.83 -7.88 -9.26
N GLY A 220 10.99 -8.48 -9.55
CA GLY A 220 11.10 -9.77 -10.24
C GLY A 220 12.13 -10.64 -9.54
N ASN A 221 11.75 -11.89 -9.18
CA ASN A 221 12.63 -12.83 -8.47
C ASN A 221 13.35 -12.22 -7.26
N GLY A 222 12.62 -11.46 -6.46
CA GLY A 222 13.15 -10.81 -5.25
C GLY A 222 14.09 -9.64 -5.49
N ARG A 223 14.20 -9.11 -6.70
CA ARG A 223 15.05 -7.96 -7.08
C ARG A 223 14.24 -6.84 -7.69
N VAL A 224 14.69 -5.61 -7.53
CA VAL A 224 14.18 -4.48 -8.33
C VAL A 224 14.73 -4.62 -9.74
N VAL A 225 13.83 -4.80 -10.72
CA VAL A 225 14.18 -4.97 -12.12
C VAL A 225 13.91 -3.72 -12.96
N ALA A 226 13.06 -2.83 -12.48
CA ALA A 226 12.83 -1.49 -13.03
C ALA A 226 12.26 -0.57 -11.96
N ASP A 227 12.55 0.72 -12.06
CA ASP A 227 12.09 1.78 -11.16
C ASP A 227 12.05 3.10 -11.91
N GLY A 228 10.90 3.77 -11.94
CA GLY A 228 10.75 5.04 -12.66
C GLY A 228 9.29 5.43 -12.90
N PRO A 229 9.04 6.47 -13.71
CA PRO A 229 7.72 6.88 -14.14
C PRO A 229 6.92 5.72 -14.73
N ALA A 230 5.62 5.62 -14.40
CA ALA A 230 4.79 4.50 -14.84
C ALA A 230 4.80 4.31 -16.37
N GLY A 231 4.73 5.41 -17.15
CA GLY A 231 4.77 5.37 -18.61
C GLY A 231 6.07 4.84 -19.20
N ASP A 232 7.21 5.06 -18.52
CA ASP A 232 8.52 4.59 -18.96
C ASP A 232 8.78 3.14 -18.56
N VAL A 233 8.24 2.71 -17.44
CA VAL A 233 8.47 1.38 -16.86
C VAL A 233 7.50 0.34 -17.43
N ILE A 234 6.21 0.69 -17.59
CA ILE A 234 5.19 -0.24 -18.10
C ILE A 234 5.30 -0.33 -19.62
N THR A 235 6.10 -1.27 -20.09
CA THR A 235 6.39 -1.50 -21.52
C THR A 235 6.09 -2.95 -21.92
N SER A 236 5.83 -3.21 -23.20
CA SER A 236 5.66 -4.57 -23.73
C SER A 236 6.83 -5.48 -23.40
N SER A 237 8.07 -4.96 -23.48
CA SER A 237 9.28 -5.72 -23.15
C SER A 237 9.40 -6.04 -21.66
N MET A 238 8.97 -5.13 -20.79
CA MET A 238 8.92 -5.38 -19.34
C MET A 238 7.88 -6.45 -19.02
N LEU A 239 6.68 -6.36 -19.61
CA LEU A 239 5.61 -7.35 -19.40
C LEU A 239 6.04 -8.74 -19.83
N GLN A 240 6.66 -8.87 -21.01
CA GLN A 240 7.20 -10.15 -21.47
C GLN A 240 8.28 -10.70 -20.54
N ARG A 241 9.24 -9.86 -20.15
CA ARG A 241 10.39 -10.30 -19.33
C ARG A 241 10.02 -10.67 -17.90
N VAL A 242 9.09 -9.94 -17.28
CA VAL A 242 8.81 -10.05 -15.84
C VAL A 242 7.56 -10.88 -15.57
N PHE A 243 6.52 -10.76 -16.41
CA PHE A 243 5.24 -11.42 -16.21
C PHE A 243 5.02 -12.60 -17.17
N ASP A 244 5.94 -12.80 -18.13
CA ASP A 244 5.83 -13.82 -19.20
C ASP A 244 4.53 -13.67 -20.02
N VAL A 245 4.15 -12.41 -20.29
CA VAL A 245 2.93 -12.07 -21.03
C VAL A 245 3.31 -11.24 -22.25
N GLU A 246 2.94 -11.73 -23.45
CA GLU A 246 2.96 -10.90 -24.64
C GLU A 246 1.80 -9.91 -24.61
N ALA A 247 2.11 -8.63 -24.57
CA ALA A 247 1.12 -7.56 -24.57
C ALA A 247 1.59 -6.38 -25.40
N GLN A 248 0.64 -5.66 -25.96
CA GLN A 248 0.86 -4.34 -26.52
C GLN A 248 0.52 -3.29 -25.47
N VAL A 249 1.44 -2.36 -25.24
CA VAL A 249 1.20 -1.17 -24.43
C VAL A 249 0.96 0.00 -25.35
N ILE A 250 -0.19 0.64 -25.21
CA ILE A 250 -0.63 1.78 -26.02
C ILE A 250 -0.84 2.96 -25.08
N GLU A 251 -0.29 4.10 -25.42
CA GLU A 251 -0.60 5.35 -24.72
C GLU A 251 -1.95 5.86 -25.21
N ASP A 252 -2.86 6.11 -24.28
CA ASP A 252 -4.15 6.71 -24.55
C ASP A 252 -3.96 8.17 -24.95
N PRO A 253 -4.37 8.58 -26.16
CA PRO A 253 -4.07 9.90 -26.70
C PRO A 253 -4.74 11.06 -25.94
N ASP A 254 -5.84 10.79 -25.24
CA ASP A 254 -6.58 11.81 -24.51
C ASP A 254 -6.05 12.01 -23.08
N THR A 255 -5.54 10.95 -22.47
CA THR A 255 -5.10 10.96 -21.06
C THR A 255 -3.59 10.84 -20.89
N GLY A 256 -2.85 10.40 -21.90
CA GLY A 256 -1.41 10.09 -21.82
C GLY A 256 -1.10 8.85 -20.96
N LEU A 257 -2.12 8.08 -20.56
CA LEU A 257 -1.96 6.91 -19.70
C LEU A 257 -1.68 5.65 -20.53
N SER A 258 -0.78 4.81 -20.05
CA SER A 258 -0.52 3.50 -20.65
C SER A 258 -1.69 2.54 -20.44
N ARG A 259 -2.09 1.83 -21.50
CA ARG A 259 -3.08 0.75 -21.49
C ARG A 259 -2.42 -0.53 -21.95
N VAL A 260 -2.74 -1.64 -21.27
CA VAL A 260 -2.17 -2.95 -21.56
C VAL A 260 -3.18 -3.82 -22.28
N PHE A 261 -2.85 -4.24 -23.50
CA PHE A 261 -3.66 -5.16 -24.31
C PHE A 261 -2.92 -6.48 -24.46
N PRO A 262 -3.31 -7.55 -23.75
CA PRO A 262 -2.72 -8.87 -23.92
C PRO A 262 -2.90 -9.35 -25.36
N LYS A 263 -1.85 -9.91 -25.97
CA LYS A 263 -1.96 -10.63 -27.23
C LYS A 263 -2.50 -12.02 -26.93
N LEU A 264 -3.69 -12.28 -27.41
CA LEU A 264 -4.32 -13.61 -27.33
C LEU A 264 -4.00 -14.33 -28.63
N ASP A 265 -3.58 -15.60 -28.54
CA ASP A 265 -3.52 -16.47 -29.72
C ASP A 265 -4.91 -16.55 -30.34
N PRO A 266 -5.04 -16.52 -31.66
CA PRO A 266 -6.33 -16.74 -32.30
C PRO A 266 -6.89 -18.10 -31.84
N PRO A 267 -8.20 -18.20 -31.59
CA PRO A 267 -8.79 -19.48 -31.17
C PRO A 267 -8.41 -20.53 -32.21
N ALA A 268 -7.83 -21.64 -31.74
CA ALA A 268 -7.53 -22.78 -32.60
C ALA A 268 -8.80 -23.12 -33.41
N GLU A 269 -8.71 -23.09 -34.73
CA GLU A 269 -9.83 -23.47 -35.59
C GLU A 269 -10.34 -24.83 -35.10
N ARG A 270 -11.60 -24.85 -34.66
CA ARG A 270 -12.25 -26.11 -34.30
C ARG A 270 -12.40 -26.91 -35.60
N VAL A 271 -11.53 -27.90 -35.76
CA VAL A 271 -11.65 -28.93 -36.78
C VAL A 271 -12.80 -29.85 -36.41
#